data_c461216ed0d250dfbea4d8ebbb137741
#
_entry.id   c461216ed0d250dfbea4d8ebbb137741
#
_cell.length_a   1.000
_cell.length_b   1.000
_cell.length_c   1.000
_cell.angle_alpha   90.00
_cell.angle_beta   90.00
_cell.angle_gamma   90.00
#
_symmetry.space_group_name_H-M   'P 1'
#
loop_
_entity.id
_entity.type
_entity.pdbx_description
1 polymer ?
#
loop_
_entity_poly.entity_id
_entity_poly.type
_entity_poly.pdbx_seq_one_letter_code
_entity_poly.pdbx_strand_id
1 'polypeptide(L)'
;MTEAAYPASFPGAALVRRWRRAWTWLRDEVAAERERWPLFAPVAIGAGVGLYFALPAEPPLWPLLGAALAGAALVLFGLLGARGRAAAIGPDLVLLGLALGLAGGGLAAAKIRVEFVAAPVLEKRVGPVAVSGRIESVEDRAAG
;
A
#
# COMPACT_ATOMS: atom_id res chain seq x y z
N MET A 1 17.16 -14.95 30.40
CA MET A 1 17.48 -14.54 29.02
C MET A 1 18.13 -13.18 29.12
N THR A 2 19.45 -13.14 28.96
CA THR A 2 20.32 -11.97 29.15
C THR A 2 20.03 -10.97 28.02
N GLU A 3 19.44 -9.84 28.38
CA GLU A 3 19.29 -8.67 27.53
C GLU A 3 20.70 -8.18 27.20
N ALA A 4 21.13 -8.37 25.95
CA ALA A 4 22.41 -7.88 25.46
C ALA A 4 22.37 -6.35 25.54
N ALA A 5 22.94 -5.80 26.60
CA ALA A 5 23.13 -4.36 26.79
C ALA A 5 24.08 -3.87 25.69
N TYR A 6 23.51 -3.31 24.62
CA TYR A 6 24.28 -2.62 23.59
C TYR A 6 25.01 -1.42 24.24
N PRO A 7 26.33 -1.32 24.07
CA PRO A 7 27.09 -0.26 24.72
C PRO A 7 26.60 1.11 24.24
N ALA A 8 26.35 1.99 25.22
CA ALA A 8 25.73 3.32 25.05
C ALA A 8 26.51 4.32 24.19
N SER A 9 27.62 3.92 23.62
CA SER A 9 28.57 4.78 22.87
C SER A 9 28.42 4.75 21.35
N PHE A 10 27.50 3.94 20.79
CA PHE A 10 27.29 3.95 19.34
C PHE A 10 26.32 5.08 18.95
N PRO A 11 26.68 5.94 17.96
CA PRO A 11 25.79 7.04 17.49
C PRO A 11 24.42 6.53 16.99
N GLY A 12 24.33 5.27 16.59
CA GLY A 12 23.06 4.61 16.23
C GLY A 12 22.12 4.30 17.39
N ALA A 13 22.61 4.21 18.64
CA ALA A 13 21.80 3.83 19.79
C ALA A 13 20.72 4.89 20.13
N ALA A 14 21.02 6.18 19.90
CA ALA A 14 20.06 7.26 20.07
C ALA A 14 18.95 7.21 19.00
N LEU A 15 19.30 6.91 17.75
CA LEU A 15 18.37 6.74 16.64
C LEU A 15 17.44 5.55 16.89
N VAL A 16 17.98 4.41 17.27
CA VAL A 16 17.22 3.20 17.60
C VAL A 16 16.24 3.46 18.75
N ARG A 17 16.67 4.20 19.80
CA ARG A 17 15.77 4.58 20.91
C ARG A 17 14.65 5.51 20.47
N ARG A 18 14.92 6.47 19.57
CA ARG A 18 13.88 7.36 19.00
C ARG A 18 12.88 6.56 18.17
N TRP A 19 13.34 5.66 17.32
CA TRP A 19 12.49 4.79 16.53
C TRP A 19 11.64 3.86 17.39
N ARG A 20 12.24 3.25 18.42
CA ARG A 20 11.47 2.40 19.36
C ARG A 20 10.39 3.20 20.08
N ARG A 21 10.68 4.41 20.57
CA ARG A 21 9.69 5.28 21.22
C ARG A 21 8.59 5.72 20.25
N ALA A 22 8.95 6.11 19.05
CA ALA A 22 7.96 6.48 18.03
C ALA A 22 7.07 5.29 17.67
N TRP A 23 7.67 4.10 17.55
CA TRP A 23 6.93 2.88 17.25
C TRP A 23 5.99 2.47 18.39
N THR A 24 6.43 2.50 19.64
CA THR A 24 5.57 2.19 20.81
C THR A 24 4.42 3.19 20.91
N TRP A 25 4.71 4.48 20.78
CA TRP A 25 3.68 5.52 20.77
C TRP A 25 2.65 5.31 19.65
N LEU A 26 3.11 5.11 18.43
CA LEU A 26 2.23 4.84 17.28
C LEU A 26 1.38 3.58 17.50
N ARG A 27 1.98 2.53 18.02
CA ARG A 27 1.31 1.27 18.31
C ARG A 27 0.21 1.44 19.37
N ASP A 28 0.51 2.17 20.45
CA ASP A 28 -0.44 2.41 21.53
C ASP A 28 -1.60 3.29 21.05
N GLU A 29 -1.34 4.31 20.24
CA GLU A 29 -2.34 5.16 19.60
C GLU A 29 -3.24 4.38 18.64
N VAL A 30 -2.64 3.60 17.74
CA VAL A 30 -3.39 2.76 16.80
C VAL A 30 -4.19 1.68 17.54
N ALA A 31 -3.67 1.14 18.65
CA ALA A 31 -4.39 0.15 19.44
C ALA A 31 -5.59 0.78 20.20
N ALA A 32 -5.47 2.03 20.63
CA ALA A 32 -6.54 2.77 21.29
C ALA A 32 -7.70 3.08 20.33
N GLU A 33 -7.41 3.25 19.04
CA GLU A 33 -8.40 3.61 18.03
C GLU A 33 -8.91 2.41 17.21
N ARG A 34 -8.92 1.20 17.75
CA ARG A 34 -9.36 -0.01 17.04
C ARG A 34 -10.72 0.11 16.37
N GLU A 35 -11.64 0.83 16.96
CA GLU A 35 -12.98 1.06 16.39
C GLU A 35 -12.95 1.89 15.11
N ARG A 36 -11.87 2.66 14.90
CA ARG A 36 -11.67 3.53 13.73
C ARG A 36 -10.82 2.89 12.62
N TRP A 37 -10.28 1.70 12.84
CA TRP A 37 -9.45 1.01 11.84
C TRP A 37 -10.09 0.90 10.45
N PRO A 38 -11.40 0.64 10.32
CA PRO A 38 -12.03 0.61 9.01
C PRO A 38 -11.89 1.92 8.23
N LEU A 39 -11.76 3.07 8.93
CA LEU A 39 -11.57 4.37 8.29
C LEU A 39 -10.17 4.56 7.67
N PHE A 40 -9.18 3.82 8.13
CA PHE A 40 -7.83 3.85 7.56
C PHE A 40 -7.68 2.96 6.31
N ALA A 41 -8.59 2.02 6.09
CA ALA A 41 -8.56 1.14 4.93
C ALA A 41 -8.61 1.90 3.59
N PRO A 42 -9.54 2.86 3.37
CA PRO A 42 -9.54 3.68 2.15
C PRO A 42 -8.26 4.48 1.97
N VAL A 43 -7.68 4.99 3.06
CA VAL A 43 -6.42 5.75 3.03
C VAL A 43 -5.26 4.87 2.59
N ALA A 44 -5.16 3.66 3.13
CA ALA A 44 -4.11 2.70 2.76
C ALA A 44 -4.24 2.25 1.30
N ILE A 45 -5.47 1.98 0.84
CA ILE A 45 -5.74 1.65 -0.56
C ILE A 45 -5.39 2.85 -1.46
N GLY A 46 -5.83 4.05 -1.09
CA GLY A 46 -5.55 5.28 -1.83
C GLY A 46 -4.05 5.58 -1.90
N ALA A 47 -3.31 5.33 -0.82
CA ALA A 47 -1.85 5.44 -0.82
C ALA A 47 -1.21 4.44 -1.80
N GLY A 48 -1.73 3.20 -1.88
CA GLY A 48 -1.29 2.21 -2.86
C GLY A 48 -1.53 2.66 -4.30
N VAL A 49 -2.72 3.19 -4.58
CA VAL A 49 -3.06 3.77 -5.89
C VAL A 49 -2.14 4.95 -6.22
N GLY A 50 -1.95 5.88 -5.28
CA GLY A 50 -1.06 7.03 -5.45
C GLY A 50 0.40 6.62 -5.71
N LEU A 51 0.87 5.60 -4.99
CA LEU A 51 2.21 5.04 -5.19
C LEU A 51 2.36 4.44 -6.59
N TYR A 52 1.34 3.75 -7.11
CA TYR A 52 1.36 3.22 -8.48
C TYR A 52 1.66 4.32 -9.52
N PHE A 53 0.95 5.46 -9.42
CA PHE A 53 1.14 6.57 -10.36
C PHE A 53 2.42 7.39 -10.10
N ALA A 54 3.04 7.24 -8.92
CA ALA A 54 4.32 7.86 -8.61
C ALA A 54 5.53 7.05 -9.13
N LEU A 55 5.33 5.81 -9.53
CA LEU A 55 6.40 4.96 -10.06
C LEU A 55 6.83 5.43 -11.47
N PRO A 56 8.15 5.50 -11.74
CA PRO A 56 8.67 5.93 -13.03
C PRO A 56 8.44 4.92 -14.17
N ALA A 57 8.13 3.68 -13.84
CA ALA A 57 7.85 2.61 -14.79
C ALA A 57 6.72 1.73 -14.24
N GLU A 58 5.92 1.17 -15.13
CA GLU A 58 4.83 0.28 -14.77
C GLU A 58 5.36 -1.05 -14.21
N PRO A 59 5.07 -1.37 -12.93
CA PRO A 59 5.49 -2.64 -12.37
C PRO A 59 4.66 -3.80 -12.96
N PRO A 60 5.25 -4.98 -13.09
CA PRO A 60 4.48 -6.17 -13.46
C PRO A 60 3.47 -6.52 -12.34
N LEU A 61 2.38 -7.21 -12.70
CA LEU A 61 1.28 -7.49 -11.77
C LEU A 61 1.67 -8.45 -10.64
N TRP A 62 2.59 -9.40 -10.90
CA TRP A 62 2.94 -10.45 -9.93
C TRP A 62 3.53 -9.95 -8.61
N PRO A 63 4.45 -8.93 -8.54
CA PRO A 63 4.94 -8.44 -7.25
C PRO A 63 3.86 -7.66 -6.49
N LEU A 64 2.92 -7.02 -7.18
CA LEU A 64 1.82 -6.29 -6.55
C LEU A 64 0.86 -7.26 -5.86
N LEU A 65 0.49 -8.34 -6.53
CA LEU A 65 -0.29 -9.43 -5.93
C LEU A 65 0.50 -10.13 -4.82
N GLY A 66 1.81 -10.32 -5.00
CA GLY A 66 2.69 -10.87 -3.98
C GLY A 66 2.69 -10.03 -2.70
N ALA A 67 2.74 -8.72 -2.81
CA ALA A 67 2.65 -7.80 -1.67
C ALA A 67 1.30 -7.90 -0.95
N ALA A 68 0.20 -7.95 -1.70
CA ALA A 68 -1.14 -8.11 -1.14
C ALA A 68 -1.29 -9.45 -0.39
N LEU A 69 -0.81 -10.55 -0.99
CA LEU A 69 -0.83 -11.89 -0.38
C LEU A 69 0.08 -11.97 0.84
N ALA A 70 1.27 -11.38 0.79
CA ALA A 70 2.17 -11.30 1.94
C ALA A 70 1.53 -10.53 3.10
N GLY A 71 0.85 -9.44 2.82
CA GLY A 71 0.06 -8.70 3.80
C GLY A 71 -1.03 -9.56 4.44
N ALA A 72 -1.80 -10.28 3.63
CA ALA A 72 -2.83 -11.21 4.12
C ALA A 72 -2.23 -12.33 4.98
N ALA A 73 -1.09 -12.89 4.58
CA ALA A 73 -0.38 -13.91 5.35
C ALA A 73 0.08 -13.36 6.72
N LEU A 74 0.63 -12.15 6.76
CA LEU A 74 1.04 -11.50 8.02
C LEU A 74 -0.15 -11.28 8.95
N VAL A 75 -1.30 -10.86 8.43
CA VAL A 75 -2.54 -10.73 9.22
C VAL A 75 -2.92 -12.09 9.81
N LEU A 76 -2.95 -13.13 8.98
CA LEU A 76 -3.32 -14.47 9.43
C LEU A 76 -2.36 -14.99 10.51
N PHE A 77 -1.04 -14.86 10.29
CA PHE A 77 -0.04 -15.26 11.29
C PHE A 77 -0.16 -14.44 12.58
N GLY A 78 -0.41 -13.14 12.49
CA GLY A 78 -0.63 -12.28 13.65
C GLY A 78 -1.85 -12.70 14.47
N LEU A 79 -2.97 -13.03 13.80
CA LEU A 79 -4.20 -13.49 14.46
C LEU A 79 -4.03 -14.88 15.09
N LEU A 80 -3.36 -15.80 14.43
CA LEU A 80 -3.08 -17.14 14.96
C LEU A 80 -2.06 -17.09 16.09
N GLY A 81 -1.02 -16.27 15.95
CA GLY A 81 0.05 -16.08 16.95
C GLY A 81 -0.43 -15.42 18.23
N ALA A 82 -1.50 -14.61 18.15
CA ALA A 82 -2.08 -13.94 19.32
C ALA A 82 -2.61 -14.92 20.39
N ARG A 83 -2.82 -16.19 20.03
CA ARG A 83 -3.28 -17.25 20.94
C ARG A 83 -2.15 -18.06 21.61
N GLY A 84 -0.87 -17.73 21.36
CA GLY A 84 0.27 -18.54 21.81
C GLY A 84 1.48 -17.72 22.27
N ARG A 85 2.68 -18.34 22.15
CA ARG A 85 3.98 -17.73 22.52
C ARG A 85 4.30 -16.43 21.76
N ALA A 86 3.63 -16.17 20.63
CA ALA A 86 3.81 -14.98 19.79
C ALA A 86 2.81 -13.84 20.11
N ALA A 87 2.06 -13.93 21.21
CA ALA A 87 1.05 -12.94 21.57
C ALA A 87 1.58 -11.50 21.66
N ALA A 88 2.87 -11.34 22.01
CA ALA A 88 3.51 -10.03 22.09
C ALA A 88 3.72 -9.33 20.73
N ILE A 89 3.88 -10.10 19.65
CA ILE A 89 4.16 -9.57 18.29
C ILE A 89 2.95 -9.70 17.37
N GLY A 90 1.92 -10.45 17.77
CA GLY A 90 0.72 -10.68 16.97
C GLY A 90 0.06 -9.40 16.48
N PRO A 91 -0.22 -8.41 17.36
CA PRO A 91 -0.83 -7.15 16.94
C PRO A 91 0.01 -6.36 15.93
N ASP A 92 1.34 -6.38 16.07
CA ASP A 92 2.25 -5.69 15.16
C ASP A 92 2.23 -6.33 13.76
N LEU A 93 2.18 -7.66 13.71
CA LEU A 93 2.05 -8.40 12.45
C LEU A 93 0.71 -8.13 11.76
N VAL A 94 -0.38 -8.00 12.53
CA VAL A 94 -1.70 -7.65 11.97
C VAL A 94 -1.66 -6.24 11.38
N LEU A 95 -1.12 -5.25 12.09
CA LEU A 95 -1.01 -3.88 11.60
C LEU A 95 -0.16 -3.77 10.34
N LEU A 96 1.03 -4.38 10.37
CA LEU A 96 1.94 -4.39 9.23
C LEU A 96 1.29 -5.11 8.04
N GLY A 97 0.63 -6.22 8.30
CA GLY A 97 -0.07 -7.01 7.29
C GLY A 97 -1.23 -6.25 6.65
N LEU A 98 -2.03 -5.53 7.44
CA LEU A 98 -3.10 -4.67 6.93
C LEU A 98 -2.54 -3.54 6.07
N ALA A 99 -1.51 -2.83 6.55
CA ALA A 99 -0.90 -1.74 5.79
C ALA A 99 -0.34 -2.24 4.45
N LEU A 100 0.44 -3.32 4.46
CA LEU A 100 1.04 -3.91 3.26
C LEU A 100 -0.03 -4.49 2.33
N GLY A 101 -1.02 -5.21 2.87
CA GLY A 101 -2.07 -5.87 2.10
C GLY A 101 -2.99 -4.86 1.41
N LEU A 102 -3.43 -3.82 2.11
CA LEU A 102 -4.30 -2.79 1.55
C LEU A 102 -3.55 -1.91 0.54
N ALA A 103 -2.31 -1.51 0.83
CA ALA A 103 -1.51 -0.74 -0.12
C ALA A 103 -1.16 -1.58 -1.36
N GLY A 104 -0.75 -2.85 -1.19
CA GLY A 104 -0.50 -3.78 -2.29
C GLY A 104 -1.75 -4.05 -3.12
N GLY A 105 -2.91 -4.19 -2.46
CA GLY A 105 -4.21 -4.30 -3.12
C GLY A 105 -4.57 -3.04 -3.93
N GLY A 106 -4.30 -1.85 -3.39
CA GLY A 106 -4.49 -0.58 -4.09
C GLY A 106 -3.62 -0.45 -5.34
N LEU A 107 -2.33 -0.81 -5.22
CA LEU A 107 -1.40 -0.89 -6.35
C LEU A 107 -1.90 -1.85 -7.44
N ALA A 108 -2.32 -3.07 -7.05
CA ALA A 108 -2.82 -4.07 -7.98
C ALA A 108 -4.11 -3.62 -8.67
N ALA A 109 -5.03 -3.02 -7.92
CA ALA A 109 -6.28 -2.49 -8.46
C ALA A 109 -6.03 -1.37 -9.49
N ALA A 110 -5.08 -0.45 -9.20
CA ALA A 110 -4.68 0.60 -10.14
C ALA A 110 -4.12 -0.01 -11.43
N LYS A 111 -3.20 -0.98 -11.33
CA LYS A 111 -2.63 -1.68 -12.49
C LYS A 111 -3.69 -2.36 -13.33
N ILE A 112 -4.57 -3.14 -12.69
CA ILE A 112 -5.67 -3.83 -13.37
C ILE A 112 -6.57 -2.81 -14.08
N ARG A 113 -6.91 -1.70 -13.42
CA ARG A 113 -7.74 -0.66 -14.02
C ARG A 113 -7.08 -0.04 -15.24
N VAL A 114 -5.78 0.26 -15.18
CA VAL A 114 -5.03 0.80 -16.31
C VAL A 114 -5.04 -0.18 -17.48
N GLU A 115 -4.83 -1.47 -17.25
CA GLU A 115 -4.88 -2.49 -18.31
C GLU A 115 -6.26 -2.64 -18.94
N PHE A 116 -7.34 -2.58 -18.15
CA PHE A 116 -8.72 -2.65 -18.66
C PHE A 116 -9.14 -1.45 -19.48
N VAL A 117 -8.58 -0.26 -19.21
CA VAL A 117 -8.92 0.98 -19.92
C VAL A 117 -7.89 1.33 -21.00
N ALA A 118 -6.82 0.55 -21.13
CA ALA A 118 -5.78 0.77 -22.14
C ALA A 118 -6.40 0.70 -23.55
N ALA A 119 -6.42 1.85 -24.21
CA ALA A 119 -6.76 1.91 -25.62
C ALA A 119 -5.54 1.52 -26.45
N PRO A 120 -5.71 0.85 -27.60
CA PRO A 120 -4.61 0.55 -28.49
C PRO A 120 -3.95 1.85 -28.96
N VAL A 121 -2.66 2.00 -28.64
CA VAL A 121 -1.86 3.15 -29.04
C VAL A 121 -1.29 2.88 -30.42
N LEU A 122 -1.44 3.82 -31.35
CA LEU A 122 -0.83 3.75 -32.66
C LEU A 122 0.68 3.98 -32.54
N GLU A 123 1.47 2.93 -32.64
CA GLU A 123 2.94 2.98 -32.56
C GLU A 123 3.59 3.65 -33.76
N LYS A 124 2.89 3.74 -34.87
CA LYS A 124 3.38 4.32 -36.12
C LYS A 124 2.47 5.47 -36.56
N ARG A 125 3.10 6.51 -37.15
CA ARG A 125 2.39 7.59 -37.80
C ARG A 125 1.56 6.99 -38.94
N VAL A 126 0.24 6.95 -38.75
CA VAL A 126 -0.69 6.52 -39.81
C VAL A 126 -0.96 7.74 -40.64
N GLY A 127 -0.89 7.59 -41.99
CA GLY A 127 -1.26 8.64 -42.92
C GLY A 127 -2.73 9.01 -42.82
N PRO A 128 -3.25 9.88 -43.67
CA PRO A 128 -4.64 10.31 -43.58
C PRO A 128 -5.57 9.08 -43.70
N VAL A 129 -6.29 8.81 -42.59
CA VAL A 129 -7.27 7.72 -42.46
C VAL A 129 -8.65 8.30 -42.24
N ALA A 130 -9.67 7.71 -42.84
CA ALA A 130 -11.06 8.03 -42.53
C ALA A 130 -11.39 7.49 -41.12
N VAL A 131 -11.76 8.38 -40.21
CA VAL A 131 -12.19 8.02 -38.87
C VAL A 131 -13.71 8.15 -38.81
N SER A 132 -14.40 7.06 -38.45
CA SER A 132 -15.83 7.09 -38.16
C SER A 132 -16.03 6.89 -36.64
N GLY A 133 -16.84 7.72 -36.05
CA GLY A 133 -17.15 7.66 -34.62
C GLY A 133 -18.56 8.18 -34.34
N ARG A 134 -19.14 7.74 -33.22
CA ARG A 134 -20.39 8.25 -32.69
C ARG A 134 -20.09 9.31 -31.64
N ILE A 135 -20.67 10.48 -31.80
CA ILE A 135 -20.60 11.55 -30.78
C ILE A 135 -21.53 11.17 -29.63
N GLU A 136 -21.01 10.90 -28.46
CA GLU A 136 -21.79 10.55 -27.27
C GLU A 136 -22.19 11.79 -26.44
N SER A 137 -21.31 12.79 -26.39
CA SER A 137 -21.62 14.06 -25.72
C SER A 137 -20.85 15.21 -26.34
N VAL A 138 -21.43 16.38 -26.34
CA VAL A 138 -20.77 17.63 -26.72
C VAL A 138 -20.80 18.55 -25.51
N GLU A 139 -19.64 18.87 -24.96
CA GLU A 139 -19.52 19.89 -23.93
C GLU A 139 -19.20 21.23 -24.57
N ASP A 140 -20.14 22.13 -24.52
CA ASP A 140 -19.92 23.54 -24.91
C ASP A 140 -19.09 24.22 -23.83
N ARG A 141 -17.79 24.35 -24.08
CA ARG A 141 -16.89 25.14 -23.23
C ARG A 141 -17.05 26.60 -23.64
N ALA A 142 -17.66 27.42 -22.75
CA ALA A 142 -17.72 28.86 -22.97
C ALA A 142 -16.29 29.39 -23.24
N ALA A 143 -16.12 30.04 -24.37
CA ALA A 143 -14.88 30.72 -24.71
C ALA A 143 -14.61 31.80 -23.67
N GLY A 144 -13.52 31.60 -22.83
CA GLY A 144 -13.05 32.62 -21.93
C GLY A 144 -12.16 33.64 -22.64
#